data_f037f216110e90e831c8e6a5aaeaa822
#
_entry.id   f037f216110e90e831c8e6a5aaeaa822
#
_cell.length_a   1.000
_cell.length_b   1.000
_cell.length_c   1.000
_cell.angle_alpha   90.00
_cell.angle_beta   90.00
_cell.angle_gamma   90.00
#
_symmetry.space_group_name_H-M   'P 1'
#
loop_
_entity.id
_entity.type
_entity.pdbx_description
1 polymer ?
#
loop_
_entity_poly.entity_id
_entity_poly.type
_entity_poly.pdbx_seq_one_letter_code
_entity_poly.pdbx_strand_id
1 'polypeptide(L)'
;MRFLFAFMLSLAVLPARADDNELRQKIVGSWKLVSVVYEDQETKARTPVLGEHPRGRQIATADGKWLALVTGEGRPVPKTDEERAQALRTMIAYTGRYRVEGGKVVTKVEAAWNEAWVGGEQTRFIRFEGDRLFIESPPMPHPNQNNRVVRVIVIWDREK
;
A
#
# COMPACT_ATOMS: atom_id res chain seq x y z
N MET A 1 13.96 53.51 -31.74
CA MET A 1 14.00 52.03 -31.72
C MET A 1 13.54 51.56 -30.33
N ARG A 2 12.27 51.13 -30.20
CA ARG A 2 11.67 50.71 -28.93
C ARG A 2 11.61 49.16 -28.94
N PHE A 3 12.41 48.51 -28.10
CA PHE A 3 12.35 47.05 -27.92
C PHE A 3 11.23 46.74 -26.93
N LEU A 4 10.17 46.08 -27.40
CA LEU A 4 9.17 45.42 -26.56
C LEU A 4 9.74 44.08 -26.07
N PHE A 5 10.01 43.99 -24.77
CA PHE A 5 10.25 42.69 -24.11
C PHE A 5 8.90 42.01 -23.79
N ALA A 6 8.57 40.97 -24.52
CA ALA A 6 7.43 40.13 -24.20
C ALA A 6 7.83 39.18 -23.06
N PHE A 7 7.23 39.40 -21.90
CA PHE A 7 7.40 38.53 -20.72
C PHE A 7 6.46 37.31 -20.88
N MET A 8 7.02 36.18 -21.29
CA MET A 8 6.28 34.89 -21.31
C MET A 8 6.09 34.40 -19.87
N LEU A 9 4.88 34.53 -19.34
CA LEU A 9 4.47 33.99 -18.06
C LEU A 9 4.21 32.47 -18.26
N SER A 10 5.18 31.61 -17.93
CA SER A 10 4.99 30.17 -17.91
C SER A 10 4.14 29.78 -16.69
N LEU A 11 2.85 29.45 -16.92
CA LEU A 11 2.02 28.82 -15.90
C LEU A 11 2.60 27.42 -15.59
N ALA A 12 3.23 27.29 -14.44
CA ALA A 12 3.55 25.97 -13.90
C ALA A 12 2.23 25.30 -13.48
N VAL A 13 1.77 24.31 -14.24
CA VAL A 13 0.66 23.45 -13.86
C VAL A 13 1.15 22.56 -12.74
N LEU A 14 0.83 22.91 -11.49
CA LEU A 14 1.01 22.03 -10.35
C LEU A 14 0.09 20.81 -10.55
N PRO A 15 0.58 19.56 -10.36
CA PRO A 15 -0.28 18.40 -10.41
C PRO A 15 -1.38 18.54 -9.35
N ALA A 16 -2.63 18.53 -9.77
CA ALA A 16 -3.78 18.57 -8.87
C ALA A 16 -3.68 17.38 -7.92
N ARG A 17 -3.55 17.66 -6.62
CA ARG A 17 -3.62 16.64 -5.59
C ARG A 17 -5.07 16.17 -5.55
N ALA A 18 -5.30 14.86 -5.72
CA ALA A 18 -6.65 14.32 -5.63
C ALA A 18 -7.26 14.71 -4.27
N ASP A 19 -8.50 15.19 -4.28
CA ASP A 19 -9.25 15.53 -3.08
C ASP A 19 -9.44 14.26 -2.23
N ASP A 20 -9.30 14.37 -0.92
CA ASP A 20 -9.48 13.25 0.03
C ASP A 20 -10.87 12.60 -0.10
N ASN A 21 -11.91 13.37 -0.47
CA ASN A 21 -13.25 12.84 -0.75
C ASN A 21 -13.26 11.96 -2.02
N GLU A 22 -12.59 12.37 -3.07
CA GLU A 22 -12.44 11.57 -4.29
C GLU A 22 -11.68 10.27 -3.99
N LEU A 23 -10.57 10.35 -3.26
CA LEU A 23 -9.80 9.18 -2.85
C LEU A 23 -10.62 8.23 -1.98
N ARG A 24 -11.42 8.78 -1.04
CA ARG A 24 -12.31 7.99 -0.19
C ARG A 24 -13.37 7.25 -0.98
N GLN A 25 -13.96 7.88 -1.98
CA GLN A 25 -14.93 7.21 -2.86
C GLN A 25 -14.27 6.13 -3.73
N LYS A 26 -13.11 6.42 -4.29
CA LYS A 26 -12.36 5.50 -5.15
C LYS A 26 -11.86 4.27 -4.42
N ILE A 27 -11.47 4.37 -3.14
CA ILE A 27 -10.93 3.22 -2.40
C ILE A 27 -12.00 2.21 -2.00
N VAL A 28 -13.27 2.63 -1.90
CA VAL A 28 -14.38 1.76 -1.52
C VAL A 28 -14.54 0.63 -2.55
N GLY A 29 -14.59 -0.60 -2.05
CA GLY A 29 -14.78 -1.80 -2.86
C GLY A 29 -13.91 -2.97 -2.43
N SER A 30 -13.90 -4.01 -3.29
CA SER A 30 -13.07 -5.20 -3.16
C SER A 30 -11.92 -5.13 -4.17
N TRP A 31 -10.73 -5.49 -3.70
CA TRP A 31 -9.48 -5.38 -4.44
C TRP A 31 -8.71 -6.69 -4.39
N LYS A 32 -8.36 -7.24 -5.54
CA LYS A 32 -7.54 -8.44 -5.68
C LYS A 32 -6.06 -8.08 -5.70
N LEU A 33 -5.26 -8.81 -4.94
CA LEU A 33 -3.81 -8.61 -4.91
C LEU A 33 -3.18 -8.95 -6.27
N VAL A 34 -2.29 -8.07 -6.71
CA VAL A 34 -1.42 -8.28 -7.88
C VAL A 34 -0.01 -8.62 -7.43
N SER A 35 0.59 -7.78 -6.56
CA SER A 35 1.95 -7.98 -6.09
C SER A 35 2.24 -7.24 -4.79
N VAL A 36 3.29 -7.68 -4.08
CA VAL A 36 3.89 -6.97 -2.95
C VAL A 36 5.39 -6.91 -3.18
N VAL A 37 5.93 -5.69 -3.26
CA VAL A 37 7.36 -5.49 -3.53
C VAL A 37 8.00 -4.55 -2.50
N TYR A 38 9.29 -4.77 -2.21
CA TYR A 38 10.16 -3.75 -1.68
C TYR A 38 10.70 -2.90 -2.83
N GLU A 39 10.63 -1.60 -2.72
CA GLU A 39 11.32 -0.66 -3.59
C GLU A 39 12.46 0.01 -2.80
N ASP A 40 13.68 -0.26 -3.21
CA ASP A 40 14.87 0.40 -2.68
C ASP A 40 14.84 1.89 -3.00
N GLN A 41 15.02 2.75 -2.00
CA GLN A 41 14.84 4.17 -2.19
C GLN A 41 16.01 4.85 -2.92
N GLU A 42 17.17 4.23 -2.95
CA GLU A 42 18.36 4.71 -3.65
C GLU A 42 18.35 4.25 -5.12
N THR A 43 18.26 2.93 -5.34
CA THR A 43 18.39 2.34 -6.68
C THR A 43 17.07 2.23 -7.45
N LYS A 44 15.93 2.37 -6.77
CA LYS A 44 14.57 2.11 -7.29
C LYS A 44 14.34 0.67 -7.74
N ALA A 45 15.26 -0.23 -7.44
CA ALA A 45 15.09 -1.66 -7.69
C ALA A 45 13.92 -2.22 -6.88
N ARG A 46 13.13 -3.09 -7.50
CA ARG A 46 11.97 -3.75 -6.88
C ARG A 46 12.25 -5.23 -6.67
N THR A 47 11.94 -5.73 -5.48
CA THR A 47 12.13 -7.14 -5.11
C THR A 47 10.81 -7.69 -4.56
N PRO A 48 10.27 -8.80 -5.10
CA PRO A 48 9.08 -9.45 -4.56
C PRO A 48 9.27 -9.86 -3.10
N VAL A 49 8.25 -9.61 -2.27
CA VAL A 49 8.28 -9.90 -0.83
C VAL A 49 7.66 -11.25 -0.51
N LEU A 50 6.59 -11.61 -1.22
CA LEU A 50 5.75 -12.78 -0.95
C LEU A 50 5.67 -13.72 -2.15
N GLY A 51 6.71 -13.76 -3.01
CA GLY A 51 6.73 -14.47 -4.28
C GLY A 51 6.18 -13.62 -5.43
N GLU A 52 6.25 -14.16 -6.65
CA GLU A 52 5.80 -13.48 -7.87
C GLU A 52 4.26 -13.44 -8.00
N HIS A 53 3.58 -14.46 -7.45
CA HIS A 53 2.12 -14.62 -7.52
C HIS A 53 1.47 -14.78 -6.13
N PRO A 54 1.62 -13.77 -5.23
CA PRO A 54 0.97 -13.82 -3.92
C PRO A 54 -0.55 -13.77 -4.07
N ARG A 55 -1.27 -14.21 -3.04
CA ARG A 55 -2.72 -14.17 -3.02
C ARG A 55 -3.22 -13.23 -1.93
N GLY A 56 -4.30 -12.53 -2.21
CA GLY A 56 -4.86 -11.64 -1.20
C GLY A 56 -6.06 -10.86 -1.68
N ARG A 57 -6.73 -10.27 -0.71
CA ARG A 57 -7.85 -9.35 -0.92
C ARG A 57 -7.77 -8.22 0.09
N GLN A 58 -8.16 -7.05 -0.37
CA GLN A 58 -8.43 -5.90 0.48
C GLN A 58 -9.86 -5.46 0.26
N ILE A 59 -10.55 -5.10 1.32
CA ILE A 59 -11.91 -4.55 1.30
C ILE A 59 -11.90 -3.24 2.08
N ALA A 60 -12.43 -2.19 1.45
CA ALA A 60 -12.72 -0.91 2.09
C ALA A 60 -14.21 -0.61 1.92
N THR A 61 -14.91 -0.34 3.02
CA THR A 61 -16.35 -0.04 2.99
C THR A 61 -16.60 1.46 3.09
N ALA A 62 -17.75 1.93 2.60
CA ALA A 62 -18.14 3.33 2.65
C ALA A 62 -18.29 3.86 4.10
N ASP A 63 -18.65 2.98 5.04
CA ASP A 63 -18.75 3.30 6.48
C ASP A 63 -17.40 3.24 7.24
N GLY A 64 -16.29 3.13 6.49
CA GLY A 64 -14.93 3.27 7.03
C GLY A 64 -14.33 1.99 7.61
N LYS A 65 -14.80 0.79 7.24
CA LYS A 65 -14.17 -0.47 7.66
C LYS A 65 -13.10 -0.89 6.65
N TRP A 66 -12.04 -1.45 7.17
CA TRP A 66 -10.88 -1.93 6.44
C TRP A 66 -10.58 -3.37 6.78
N LEU A 67 -10.31 -4.17 5.76
CA LEU A 67 -9.75 -5.51 5.91
C LEU A 67 -8.72 -5.73 4.82
N ALA A 68 -7.54 -6.22 5.19
CA ALA A 68 -6.52 -6.69 4.26
C ALA A 68 -6.04 -8.07 4.68
N LEU A 69 -6.02 -9.00 3.74
CA LEU A 69 -5.47 -10.34 3.90
C LEU A 69 -4.58 -10.66 2.70
N VAL A 70 -3.32 -10.97 2.97
CA VAL A 70 -2.30 -11.29 1.97
C VAL A 70 -1.55 -12.54 2.39
N THR A 71 -1.31 -13.46 1.47
CA THR A 71 -0.50 -14.66 1.70
C THR A 71 0.51 -14.86 0.59
N GLY A 72 1.68 -15.37 0.95
CA GLY A 72 2.74 -15.67 0.01
C GLY A 72 2.37 -16.77 -0.99
N GLU A 73 3.10 -16.81 -2.08
CA GLU A 73 3.00 -17.84 -3.10
C GLU A 73 3.53 -19.20 -2.57
N GLY A 74 2.99 -20.31 -3.11
CA GLY A 74 3.56 -21.64 -2.92
C GLY A 74 3.54 -22.17 -1.47
N ARG A 75 2.72 -21.61 -0.58
CA ARG A 75 2.64 -22.03 0.83
C ARG A 75 2.16 -23.48 0.93
N PRO A 76 2.98 -24.38 1.53
CA PRO A 76 2.53 -25.75 1.80
C PRO A 76 1.52 -25.77 2.95
N VAL A 77 0.78 -26.88 3.07
CA VAL A 77 -0.03 -27.17 4.28
C VAL A 77 0.93 -27.47 5.43
N PRO A 78 0.97 -26.67 6.50
CA PRO A 78 1.93 -26.85 7.57
C PRO A 78 1.58 -28.09 8.42
N LYS A 79 2.59 -28.92 8.72
CA LYS A 79 2.48 -30.13 9.53
C LYS A 79 3.17 -29.99 10.89
N THR A 80 4.22 -29.17 10.96
CA THR A 80 4.99 -28.90 12.19
C THR A 80 4.75 -27.48 12.70
N ASP A 81 5.22 -27.19 13.91
CA ASP A 81 5.11 -25.84 14.49
C ASP A 81 6.04 -24.83 13.79
N GLU A 82 7.21 -25.27 13.32
CA GLU A 82 8.13 -24.47 12.51
C GLU A 82 7.46 -24.09 11.18
N GLU A 83 6.79 -25.00 10.53
CA GLU A 83 6.05 -24.75 9.30
C GLU A 83 4.85 -23.80 9.52
N ARG A 84 4.15 -23.91 10.66
CA ARG A 84 3.09 -22.97 11.07
C ARG A 84 3.67 -21.57 11.30
N ALA A 85 4.81 -21.50 12.00
CA ALA A 85 5.51 -20.22 12.18
C ALA A 85 5.95 -19.61 10.85
N GLN A 86 6.44 -20.42 9.90
CA GLN A 86 6.80 -19.95 8.56
C GLN A 86 5.56 -19.49 7.77
N ALA A 87 4.45 -20.21 7.87
CA ALA A 87 3.20 -19.80 7.24
C ALA A 87 2.70 -18.45 7.79
N LEU A 88 2.84 -18.21 9.10
CA LEU A 88 2.52 -16.91 9.71
C LEU A 88 3.44 -15.79 9.21
N ARG A 89 4.75 -16.05 9.05
CA ARG A 89 5.71 -15.06 8.52
C ARG A 89 5.47 -14.65 7.07
N THR A 90 4.82 -15.53 6.29
CA THR A 90 4.47 -15.27 4.88
C THR A 90 3.01 -14.85 4.70
N MET A 91 2.47 -14.15 5.67
CA MET A 91 1.11 -13.64 5.66
C MET A 91 1.07 -12.24 6.27
N ILE A 92 0.13 -11.43 5.84
CA ILE A 92 -0.25 -10.15 6.44
C ILE A 92 -1.76 -10.13 6.52
N ALA A 93 -2.30 -9.90 7.72
CA ALA A 93 -3.74 -9.79 7.89
C ALA A 93 -4.05 -8.75 8.97
N TYR A 94 -4.90 -7.80 8.68
CA TYR A 94 -5.39 -6.86 9.70
C TYR A 94 -6.74 -6.27 9.28
N THR A 95 -7.47 -5.84 10.27
CA THR A 95 -8.73 -5.12 10.10
C THR A 95 -8.82 -3.94 11.06
N GLY A 96 -9.71 -3.01 10.77
CA GLY A 96 -9.94 -1.84 11.59
C GLY A 96 -10.79 -0.79 10.90
N ARG A 97 -10.74 0.42 11.41
CA ARG A 97 -11.40 1.58 10.83
C ARG A 97 -10.41 2.46 10.10
N TYR A 98 -10.75 2.87 8.88
CA TYR A 98 -9.90 3.76 8.11
C TYR A 98 -10.52 5.15 7.92
N ARG A 99 -9.65 6.12 7.70
CA ARG A 99 -9.94 7.45 7.19
C ARG A 99 -8.97 7.80 6.07
N VAL A 100 -9.37 8.72 5.22
CA VAL A 100 -8.48 9.30 4.20
C VAL A 100 -8.19 10.72 4.60
N GLU A 101 -6.90 11.06 4.67
CA GLU A 101 -6.44 12.41 5.02
C GLU A 101 -5.11 12.73 4.33
N GLY A 102 -5.04 13.87 3.63
CA GLY A 102 -3.83 14.37 2.97
C GLY A 102 -3.25 13.38 1.95
N GLY A 103 -4.10 12.67 1.20
CA GLY A 103 -3.69 11.68 0.20
C GLY A 103 -3.24 10.34 0.78
N LYS A 104 -3.57 10.06 2.03
CA LYS A 104 -3.18 8.84 2.75
C LYS A 104 -4.42 8.12 3.29
N VAL A 105 -4.33 6.80 3.38
CA VAL A 105 -5.21 6.00 4.23
C VAL A 105 -4.53 5.81 5.58
N VAL A 106 -5.24 6.13 6.64
CA VAL A 106 -4.82 5.87 8.01
C VAL A 106 -5.81 4.89 8.62
N THR A 107 -5.33 3.68 8.94
CA THR A 107 -6.16 2.63 9.54
C THR A 107 -5.83 2.48 11.01
N LYS A 108 -6.83 2.71 11.87
CA LYS A 108 -6.78 2.34 13.29
C LYS A 108 -7.02 0.84 13.37
N VAL A 109 -5.98 0.09 13.76
CA VAL A 109 -6.00 -1.38 13.74
C VAL A 109 -6.78 -1.92 14.95
N GLU A 110 -7.79 -2.75 14.69
CA GLU A 110 -8.62 -3.41 15.71
C GLU A 110 -8.20 -4.86 15.95
N ALA A 111 -7.76 -5.55 14.88
CA ALA A 111 -7.20 -6.89 14.97
C ALA A 111 -6.15 -7.10 13.86
N ALA A 112 -5.10 -7.86 14.14
CA ALA A 112 -4.02 -8.12 13.17
C ALA A 112 -3.34 -9.46 13.44
N TRP A 113 -2.66 -9.99 12.42
CA TRP A 113 -1.78 -11.15 12.56
C TRP A 113 -0.57 -10.85 13.46
N ASN A 114 -0.16 -9.63 13.53
CA ASN A 114 0.92 -9.15 14.40
C ASN A 114 0.29 -8.29 15.50
N GLU A 115 0.28 -8.82 16.71
CA GLU A 115 -0.33 -8.16 17.87
C GLU A 115 0.24 -6.77 18.15
N ALA A 116 1.52 -6.52 17.77
CA ALA A 116 2.14 -5.20 17.92
C ALA A 116 1.47 -4.09 17.08
N TRP A 117 0.59 -4.44 16.15
CA TRP A 117 -0.16 -3.45 15.36
C TRP A 117 -1.49 -3.06 16.00
N VAL A 118 -2.04 -3.93 16.85
CA VAL A 118 -3.36 -3.72 17.46
C VAL A 118 -3.33 -2.48 18.36
N GLY A 119 -4.36 -1.64 18.20
CA GLY A 119 -4.45 -0.36 18.88
C GLY A 119 -3.60 0.77 18.29
N GLY A 120 -2.68 0.47 17.36
CA GLY A 120 -1.88 1.44 16.62
C GLY A 120 -2.57 1.96 15.35
N GLU A 121 -1.86 2.80 14.61
CA GLU A 121 -2.29 3.30 13.30
C GLU A 121 -1.32 2.85 12.20
N GLN A 122 -1.88 2.37 11.09
CA GLN A 122 -1.14 2.05 9.87
C GLN A 122 -1.39 3.15 8.84
N THR A 123 -0.39 3.97 8.58
CA THR A 123 -0.45 5.02 7.55
C THR A 123 0.10 4.51 6.24
N ARG A 124 -0.64 4.73 5.14
CA ARG A 124 -0.26 4.33 3.78
C ARG A 124 -0.57 5.45 2.80
N PHE A 125 0.37 5.74 1.93
CA PHE A 125 0.12 6.57 0.77
C PHE A 125 -0.69 5.77 -0.24
N ILE A 126 -1.65 6.41 -0.91
CA ILE A 126 -2.48 5.76 -1.92
C ILE A 126 -2.40 6.51 -3.24
N ARG A 127 -2.39 5.74 -4.33
CA ARG A 127 -2.36 6.25 -5.69
C ARG A 127 -3.17 5.31 -6.58
N PHE A 128 -3.90 5.88 -7.54
CA PHE A 128 -4.67 5.13 -8.52
C PHE A 128 -4.11 5.34 -9.93
N GLU A 129 -4.06 4.26 -10.71
CA GLU A 129 -3.81 4.26 -12.14
C GLU A 129 -4.91 3.44 -12.83
N GLY A 130 -5.94 4.13 -13.33
CA GLY A 130 -7.17 3.46 -13.80
C GLY A 130 -7.84 2.66 -12.68
N ASP A 131 -8.07 1.37 -12.93
CA ASP A 131 -8.66 0.41 -11.97
C ASP A 131 -7.60 -0.23 -11.02
N ARG A 132 -6.37 0.26 -11.05
CA ARG A 132 -5.27 -0.22 -10.20
C ARG A 132 -5.03 0.71 -9.03
N LEU A 133 -4.95 0.12 -7.84
CA LEU A 133 -4.64 0.81 -6.59
C LEU A 133 -3.23 0.44 -6.13
N PHE A 134 -2.41 1.45 -5.86
CA PHE A 134 -1.10 1.34 -5.22
C PHE A 134 -1.20 1.80 -3.77
N ILE A 135 -0.78 0.96 -2.86
CA ILE A 135 -0.71 1.25 -1.43
C ILE A 135 0.76 1.18 -1.02
N GLU A 136 1.30 2.29 -0.52
CA GLU A 136 2.72 2.43 -0.26
C GLU A 136 2.99 2.76 1.20
N SER A 137 3.96 2.08 1.82
CA SER A 137 4.42 2.45 3.16
C SER A 137 5.27 3.73 3.12
N PRO A 138 5.44 4.45 4.23
CA PRO A 138 6.57 5.35 4.37
C PRO A 138 7.89 4.62 4.12
N PRO A 139 8.94 5.29 3.58
CA PRO A 139 10.27 4.72 3.54
C PRO A 139 10.79 4.40 4.94
N MET A 140 11.39 3.23 5.10
CA MET A 140 11.97 2.80 6.38
C MET A 140 13.16 1.86 6.19
N PRO A 141 14.16 1.87 7.08
CA PRO A 141 15.18 0.84 7.10
C PRO A 141 14.53 -0.53 7.30
N HIS A 142 14.96 -1.54 6.55
CA HIS A 142 14.39 -2.88 6.65
C HIS A 142 15.45 -3.94 6.99
N PRO A 143 15.31 -4.69 8.11
CA PRO A 143 16.35 -5.65 8.55
C PRO A 143 16.64 -6.72 7.51
N ASN A 144 15.62 -7.25 6.82
CA ASN A 144 15.78 -8.27 5.79
C ASN A 144 16.36 -7.73 4.46
N GLN A 145 16.69 -6.44 4.40
CA GLN A 145 17.29 -5.76 3.25
C GLN A 145 18.62 -5.08 3.67
N ASN A 146 19.37 -5.69 4.58
CA ASN A 146 20.64 -5.16 5.12
C ASN A 146 20.51 -3.70 5.62
N ASN A 147 19.38 -3.38 6.27
CA ASN A 147 19.03 -2.04 6.74
C ASN A 147 18.97 -0.95 5.64
N ARG A 148 18.90 -1.34 4.38
CA ARG A 148 18.62 -0.38 3.30
C ARG A 148 17.26 0.25 3.50
N VAL A 149 17.12 1.52 3.11
CA VAL A 149 15.84 2.23 3.18
C VAL A 149 14.96 1.75 2.03
N VAL A 150 13.88 1.09 2.35
CA VAL A 150 12.91 0.58 1.37
C VAL A 150 11.51 1.11 1.66
N ARG A 151 10.68 1.07 0.64
CA ARG A 151 9.24 1.27 0.71
C ARG A 151 8.56 -0.04 0.32
N VAL A 152 7.53 -0.42 1.05
CA VAL A 152 6.64 -1.52 0.64
C VAL A 152 5.60 -0.94 -0.30
N ILE A 153 5.45 -1.53 -1.48
CA ILE A 153 4.40 -1.20 -2.45
C ILE A 153 3.52 -2.42 -2.62
N VAL A 154 2.24 -2.28 -2.34
CA VAL A 154 1.22 -3.30 -2.56
C VAL A 154 0.34 -2.85 -3.72
N ILE A 155 0.22 -3.68 -4.73
CA ILE A 155 -0.53 -3.39 -5.96
C ILE A 155 -1.79 -4.25 -5.99
N TRP A 156 -2.92 -3.62 -6.27
CA TRP A 156 -4.24 -4.21 -6.28
C TRP A 156 -5.00 -3.85 -7.55
N ASP A 157 -5.73 -4.80 -8.11
CA ASP A 157 -6.71 -4.57 -9.18
C ASP A 157 -8.11 -4.59 -8.59
N ARG A 158 -8.99 -3.70 -9.09
CA ARG A 158 -10.39 -3.65 -8.67
C ARG A 158 -11.11 -4.93 -9.09
N GLU A 159 -11.83 -5.54 -8.16
CA GLU A 159 -12.77 -6.62 -8.49
C GLU A 159 -14.10 -6.02 -8.98
N LYS A 160 -14.62 -6.61 -10.06
CA LYS A 160 -15.93 -6.27 -10.64
C LYS A 160 -17.03 -7.09 -10.01
#